data_200bbe87e0c3f5832c7a8b318b6baf9a
#
_entry.id   200bbe87e0c3f5832c7a8b318b6baf9a
#
_cell.length_a   1.000
_cell.length_b   1.000
_cell.length_c   1.000
_cell.angle_alpha   90.00
_cell.angle_beta   90.00
_cell.angle_gamma   90.00
#
_symmetry.space_group_name_H-M   'P 1'
#
loop_
_entity.id
_entity.type
_entity.pdbx_description
1 polymer ?
#
loop_
_entity_poly.entity_id
_entity_poly.type
_entity_poly.pdbx_seq_one_letter_code
_entity_poly.pdbx_strand_id
1 'polypeptide(L)'
;MYVAYPVKEYQTRSEAAQGVVFRLGYRYRLNVKGLDGRPDLVQAKYRDCIFVNGCFWHGHKDCPKFVLPKTNAKFWVAKIETNRERDLREYAFLESKGWCVIFVWECELAKADFRHTISEIQLLLDTNRESWLEEMADRRRRREEWEEEMRKRKEMASTILNGQKIMNRA
;
A
#
# COMPACT_ATOMS: atom_id res chain seq x y z
N MET A 1 4.75 -25.76 -2.59
CA MET A 1 5.82 -25.93 -3.61
C MET A 1 6.80 -24.77 -3.41
N TYR A 2 7.97 -25.02 -2.86
CA TYR A 2 8.96 -23.97 -2.58
C TYR A 2 9.57 -23.50 -3.91
N VAL A 3 9.26 -22.29 -4.30
CA VAL A 3 9.94 -21.63 -5.42
C VAL A 3 11.32 -21.19 -4.93
N ALA A 4 12.38 -21.86 -5.38
CA ALA A 4 13.73 -21.40 -5.14
C ALA A 4 13.93 -20.07 -5.90
N TYR A 5 14.10 -18.98 -5.18
CA TYR A 5 14.40 -17.68 -5.77
C TYR A 5 15.91 -17.62 -6.08
N PRO A 6 16.31 -17.66 -7.36
CA PRO A 6 17.71 -17.39 -7.70
C PRO A 6 17.98 -15.92 -7.34
N VAL A 7 18.85 -15.71 -6.38
CA VAL A 7 19.40 -14.38 -6.09
C VAL A 7 20.28 -14.01 -7.28
N LYS A 8 19.69 -13.44 -8.33
CA LYS A 8 20.46 -12.71 -9.33
C LYS A 8 21.16 -11.57 -8.61
N GLU A 9 22.35 -11.26 -9.06
CA GLU A 9 23.10 -10.07 -8.62
C GLU A 9 22.27 -8.82 -8.95
N TYR A 10 21.45 -8.38 -7.98
CA TYR A 10 20.73 -7.11 -8.08
C TYR A 10 21.71 -6.00 -7.70
N GLN A 11 21.75 -4.93 -8.49
CA GLN A 11 22.63 -3.80 -8.24
C GLN A 11 22.24 -3.05 -6.95
N THR A 12 20.94 -3.05 -6.62
CA THR A 12 20.44 -2.42 -5.40
C THR A 12 19.50 -3.35 -4.63
N ARG A 13 19.30 -3.09 -3.33
CA ARG A 13 18.38 -3.84 -2.47
C ARG A 13 16.91 -3.62 -2.88
N SER A 14 16.59 -2.41 -3.32
CA SER A 14 15.27 -2.08 -3.87
C SER A 14 14.95 -2.93 -5.09
N GLU A 15 15.91 -3.10 -6.02
CA GLU A 15 15.74 -3.99 -7.19
C GLU A 15 15.52 -5.47 -6.80
N ALA A 16 16.16 -5.91 -5.71
CA ALA A 16 15.92 -7.25 -5.20
C ALA A 16 14.47 -7.43 -4.72
N ALA A 17 13.95 -6.49 -3.95
CA ALA A 17 12.56 -6.49 -3.53
C ALA A 17 11.60 -6.43 -4.72
N GLN A 18 11.87 -5.54 -5.69
CA GLN A 18 11.07 -5.40 -6.92
C GLN A 18 10.97 -6.71 -7.69
N GLY A 19 12.11 -7.36 -7.95
CA GLY A 19 12.15 -8.62 -8.71
C GLY A 19 11.39 -9.75 -8.04
N VAL A 20 11.34 -9.80 -6.71
CA VAL A 20 10.59 -10.82 -5.98
C VAL A 20 9.11 -10.52 -5.94
N VAL A 21 8.71 -9.33 -5.59
CA VAL A 21 7.30 -8.89 -5.58
C VAL A 21 6.65 -9.12 -6.95
N PHE A 22 7.40 -8.85 -8.04
CA PHE A 22 6.92 -9.15 -9.40
C PHE A 22 6.74 -10.66 -9.65
N ARG A 23 7.67 -11.51 -9.20
CA ARG A 23 7.58 -12.99 -9.35
C ARG A 23 6.47 -13.60 -8.52
N LEU A 24 6.12 -13.01 -7.39
CA LEU A 24 4.96 -13.39 -6.58
C LEU A 24 3.62 -13.05 -7.26
N GLY A 25 3.65 -12.42 -8.45
CA GLY A 25 2.46 -12.11 -9.23
C GLY A 25 1.90 -10.71 -8.99
N TYR A 26 2.49 -9.92 -8.10
CA TYR A 26 2.05 -8.55 -7.87
C TYR A 26 2.50 -7.64 -9.01
N ARG A 27 1.64 -6.68 -9.37
CA ARG A 27 1.91 -5.66 -10.37
C ARG A 27 1.98 -4.30 -9.69
N TYR A 28 3.08 -3.61 -9.85
CA TYR A 28 3.38 -2.35 -9.19
C TYR A 28 3.97 -1.32 -10.16
N ARG A 29 4.00 -0.08 -9.72
CA ARG A 29 4.72 1.02 -10.38
C ARG A 29 5.86 1.45 -9.47
N LEU A 30 6.95 1.92 -10.07
CA LEU A 30 8.13 2.40 -9.36
C LEU A 30 8.09 3.92 -9.22
N ASN A 31 8.57 4.42 -8.10
CA ASN A 31 8.85 5.85 -7.85
C ASN A 31 7.70 6.76 -8.34
N VAL A 32 6.46 6.45 -7.96
CA VAL A 32 5.27 7.18 -8.42
C VAL A 32 5.34 8.63 -7.94
N LYS A 33 5.42 9.56 -8.90
CA LYS A 33 5.35 11.00 -8.60
C LYS A 33 3.94 11.36 -8.13
N GLY A 34 3.85 12.12 -7.03
CA GLY A 34 2.57 12.55 -6.47
C GLY A 34 2.06 11.71 -5.28
N LEU A 35 2.80 10.68 -4.88
CA LEU A 35 2.65 10.06 -3.55
C LEU A 35 3.73 10.62 -2.61
N ASP A 36 3.30 10.99 -1.41
CA ASP A 36 4.21 11.46 -0.36
C ASP A 36 5.24 10.38 -0.04
N GLY A 37 6.45 10.80 0.32
CA GLY A 37 7.56 9.89 0.61
C GLY A 37 8.16 9.18 -0.59
N ARG A 38 7.52 9.18 -1.76
CA ARG A 38 7.96 8.50 -2.98
C ARG A 38 8.30 7.03 -2.75
N PRO A 39 7.30 6.18 -2.45
CA PRO A 39 7.53 4.75 -2.22
C PRO A 39 8.29 4.10 -3.39
N ASP A 40 9.15 3.13 -3.09
CA ASP A 40 9.88 2.37 -4.11
C ASP A 40 8.95 1.58 -5.01
N LEU A 41 7.93 0.93 -4.42
CA LEU A 41 6.91 0.18 -5.14
C LEU A 41 5.52 0.65 -4.73
N VAL A 42 4.63 0.79 -5.72
CA VAL A 42 3.24 1.21 -5.51
C VAL A 42 2.28 0.29 -6.26
N GLN A 43 1.41 -0.37 -5.54
CA GLN A 43 0.30 -1.14 -6.09
C GLN A 43 -1.01 -0.36 -5.95
N ALA A 44 -1.26 0.52 -6.90
CA ALA A 44 -2.36 1.49 -6.82
C ALA A 44 -3.75 0.86 -6.69
N LYS A 45 -3.97 -0.34 -7.23
CA LYS A 45 -5.28 -1.04 -7.20
C LYS A 45 -5.72 -1.35 -5.77
N TYR A 46 -4.81 -1.85 -4.95
CA TYR A 46 -5.09 -2.26 -3.57
C TYR A 46 -4.57 -1.24 -2.54
N ARG A 47 -4.02 -0.12 -3.02
CA ARG A 47 -3.43 0.94 -2.21
C ARG A 47 -2.29 0.47 -1.31
N ASP A 48 -1.42 -0.40 -1.87
CA ASP A 48 -0.18 -0.78 -1.19
C ASP A 48 0.97 0.10 -1.64
N CYS A 49 1.84 0.46 -0.71
CA CYS A 49 3.11 1.09 -1.00
C CYS A 49 4.23 0.51 -0.13
N ILE A 50 5.37 0.25 -0.76
CA ILE A 50 6.53 -0.33 -0.10
C ILE A 50 7.70 0.65 -0.18
N PHE A 51 8.32 0.91 0.98
CA PHE A 51 9.54 1.67 1.13
C PHE A 51 10.69 0.74 1.47
N VAL A 52 11.82 0.90 0.78
CA VAL A 52 13.06 0.17 1.09
C VAL A 52 14.03 1.15 1.75
N ASN A 53 14.04 1.13 3.07
CA ASN A 53 14.79 2.08 3.87
C ASN A 53 16.27 1.68 4.01
N GLY A 54 17.17 2.55 3.58
CA GLY A 54 18.61 2.40 3.82
C GLY A 54 18.94 2.56 5.31
N CYS A 55 19.64 1.58 5.90
CA CYS A 55 19.88 1.55 7.34
C CYS A 55 20.58 2.80 7.89
N PHE A 56 21.53 3.34 7.15
CA PHE A 56 22.24 4.57 7.55
C PHE A 56 21.34 5.81 7.45
N TRP A 57 20.67 5.99 6.30
CA TRP A 57 19.94 7.23 5.99
C TRP A 57 18.68 7.42 6.83
N HIS A 58 18.07 6.31 7.27
CA HIS A 58 16.84 6.31 8.07
C HIS A 58 17.07 5.90 9.52
N GLY A 59 18.34 5.74 9.92
CA GLY A 59 18.75 5.51 11.32
C GLY A 59 18.21 4.20 11.88
N HIS A 60 18.44 3.08 11.19
CA HIS A 60 17.99 1.77 11.64
C HIS A 60 18.61 1.40 12.99
N LYS A 61 17.80 1.45 14.04
CA LYS A 61 18.24 1.21 15.41
C LYS A 61 18.76 -0.23 15.57
N ASP A 62 19.81 -0.39 16.37
CA ASP A 62 20.44 -1.68 16.69
C ASP A 62 20.95 -2.49 15.47
N CYS A 63 21.11 -1.83 14.32
CA CYS A 63 21.60 -2.44 13.10
C CYS A 63 23.13 -2.27 12.95
N PRO A 64 23.89 -3.34 12.66
CA PRO A 64 25.35 -3.24 12.47
C PRO A 64 25.75 -2.40 11.24
N LYS A 65 24.84 -2.16 10.30
CA LYS A 65 25.06 -1.27 9.15
C LYS A 65 24.83 0.21 9.48
N PHE A 66 24.23 0.51 10.63
CA PHE A 66 24.04 1.87 11.10
C PHE A 66 25.22 2.28 11.95
N VAL A 67 26.24 2.85 11.32
CA VAL A 67 27.45 3.34 12.00
C VAL A 67 27.59 4.83 11.72
N LEU A 68 27.51 5.64 12.76
CA LEU A 68 27.73 7.09 12.66
C LEU A 68 29.17 7.40 12.32
N PRO A 69 29.43 8.28 11.33
CA PRO A 69 30.79 8.77 11.03
C PRO A 69 31.38 9.49 12.26
N LYS A 70 32.67 9.26 12.51
CA LYS A 70 33.40 9.93 13.58
C LYS A 70 33.54 11.44 13.31
N THR A 71 33.61 11.82 12.04
CA THR A 71 33.69 13.24 11.60
C THR A 71 32.26 13.79 11.42
N ASN A 72 32.06 15.02 11.88
CA ASN A 72 30.77 15.72 11.80
C ASN A 72 29.58 14.93 12.41
N ALA A 73 29.82 14.18 13.49
CA ALA A 73 28.80 13.34 14.11
C ALA A 73 27.50 14.09 14.45
N LYS A 74 27.62 15.33 14.97
CA LYS A 74 26.45 16.19 15.27
C LYS A 74 25.58 16.47 14.03
N PHE A 75 26.21 16.74 12.91
CA PHE A 75 25.51 16.97 11.62
C PHE A 75 24.74 15.71 11.21
N TRP A 76 25.41 14.54 11.28
CA TRP A 76 24.78 13.29 10.87
C TRP A 76 23.63 12.89 11.77
N VAL A 77 23.75 13.05 13.08
CA VAL A 77 22.64 12.81 14.03
C VAL A 77 21.45 13.69 13.68
N ALA A 78 21.64 15.00 13.53
CA ALA A 78 20.55 15.90 13.18
C ALA A 78 19.92 15.57 11.81
N LYS A 79 20.75 15.21 10.81
CA LYS A 79 20.28 14.85 9.48
C LYS A 79 19.42 13.57 9.49
N ILE A 80 19.86 12.54 10.22
CA ILE A 80 19.15 11.29 10.33
C ILE A 80 17.83 11.48 11.09
N GLU A 81 17.83 12.25 12.18
CA GLU A 81 16.62 12.56 12.93
C GLU A 81 15.59 13.31 12.07
N THR A 82 16.02 14.31 11.31
CA THR A 82 15.16 15.00 10.34
C THR A 82 14.57 14.05 9.29
N ASN A 83 15.36 13.08 8.80
CA ASN A 83 14.85 12.08 7.87
C ASN A 83 13.78 11.21 8.54
N ARG A 84 14.03 10.71 9.76
CA ARG A 84 13.08 9.87 10.52
C ARG A 84 11.75 10.58 10.80
N GLU A 85 11.83 11.85 11.24
CA GLU A 85 10.63 12.67 11.48
C GLU A 85 9.83 12.88 10.19
N ARG A 86 10.51 13.11 9.08
CA ARG A 86 9.87 13.22 7.77
C ARG A 86 9.20 11.91 7.39
N ASP A 87 9.91 10.77 7.46
CA ASP A 87 9.40 9.46 7.09
C ASP A 87 8.14 9.10 7.90
N LEU A 88 8.17 9.31 9.23
CA LEU A 88 7.01 9.07 10.09
C LEU A 88 5.79 9.92 9.69
N ARG A 89 6.00 11.20 9.33
CA ARG A 89 4.89 12.06 8.86
C ARG A 89 4.33 11.58 7.53
N GLU A 90 5.20 11.20 6.58
CA GLU A 90 4.82 10.72 5.26
C GLU A 90 4.05 9.38 5.36
N TYR A 91 4.50 8.45 6.19
CA TYR A 91 3.82 7.19 6.43
C TYR A 91 2.44 7.40 7.06
N ALA A 92 2.36 8.15 8.14
CA ALA A 92 1.09 8.46 8.79
C ALA A 92 0.10 9.19 7.85
N PHE A 93 0.61 10.08 6.99
CA PHE A 93 -0.22 10.74 5.99
C PHE A 93 -0.77 9.75 4.96
N LEU A 94 0.06 8.85 4.41
CA LEU A 94 -0.39 7.82 3.48
C LEU A 94 -1.43 6.88 4.12
N GLU A 95 -1.18 6.42 5.34
CA GLU A 95 -2.14 5.59 6.11
C GLU A 95 -3.47 6.33 6.32
N SER A 96 -3.46 7.63 6.64
CA SER A 96 -4.67 8.45 6.77
C SER A 96 -5.47 8.56 5.47
N LYS A 97 -4.83 8.34 4.32
CA LYS A 97 -5.45 8.27 2.99
C LYS A 97 -5.88 6.86 2.59
N GLY A 98 -5.78 5.90 3.50
CA GLY A 98 -6.16 4.50 3.27
C GLY A 98 -5.15 3.71 2.44
N TRP A 99 -3.87 4.08 2.49
CA TRP A 99 -2.79 3.28 1.95
C TRP A 99 -2.27 2.29 3.00
N CYS A 100 -1.98 1.07 2.58
CA CYS A 100 -1.20 0.12 3.34
C CYS A 100 0.27 0.45 3.14
N VAL A 101 0.94 0.91 4.20
CA VAL A 101 2.35 1.31 4.17
C VAL A 101 3.20 0.17 4.70
N ILE A 102 4.06 -0.36 3.86
CA ILE A 102 5.03 -1.39 4.19
C ILE A 102 6.42 -0.79 4.09
N PHE A 103 7.20 -0.83 5.14
CA PHE A 103 8.61 -0.43 5.09
C PHE A 103 9.51 -1.63 5.42
N VAL A 104 10.61 -1.72 4.69
CA VAL A 104 11.58 -2.81 4.79
C VAL A 104 12.98 -2.21 4.89
N TRP A 105 13.79 -2.73 5.78
CA TRP A 105 15.18 -2.30 5.89
C TRP A 105 16.09 -3.00 4.87
N GLU A 106 17.06 -2.29 4.33
CA GLU A 106 18.00 -2.88 3.38
C GLU A 106 18.78 -4.06 3.95
N CYS A 107 18.98 -4.14 5.28
CA CYS A 107 19.64 -5.29 5.92
C CYS A 107 18.77 -6.54 5.89
N GLU A 108 17.45 -6.38 6.00
CA GLU A 108 16.48 -7.47 5.96
C GLU A 108 16.38 -8.11 4.56
N LEU A 109 16.79 -7.37 3.53
CA LEU A 109 16.94 -7.88 2.17
C LEU A 109 18.31 -8.51 1.91
N ALA A 110 19.13 -8.75 2.95
CA ALA A 110 20.35 -9.53 2.86
C ALA A 110 20.04 -11.03 2.79
N LYS A 111 21.01 -11.83 2.28
CA LYS A 111 20.82 -13.28 2.00
C LYS A 111 20.26 -14.07 3.18
N ALA A 112 20.64 -13.76 4.41
CA ALA A 112 20.22 -14.49 5.60
C ALA A 112 18.72 -14.34 5.87
N ASP A 113 18.23 -13.13 5.80
CA ASP A 113 16.86 -12.77 6.22
C ASP A 113 15.88 -12.62 5.05
N PHE A 114 16.42 -12.63 3.83
CA PHE A 114 15.68 -12.34 2.60
C PHE A 114 14.37 -13.13 2.44
N ARG A 115 14.40 -14.42 2.71
CA ARG A 115 13.21 -15.29 2.56
C ARG A 115 12.14 -14.95 3.57
N HIS A 116 12.53 -14.68 4.81
CA HIS A 116 11.63 -14.30 5.88
C HIS A 116 10.95 -12.98 5.54
N THR A 117 11.74 -11.95 5.26
CA THR A 117 11.24 -10.63 4.87
C THR A 117 10.28 -10.66 3.69
N ILE A 118 10.59 -11.46 2.67
CA ILE A 118 9.69 -11.60 1.50
C ILE A 118 8.39 -12.29 1.87
N SER A 119 8.41 -13.28 2.75
CA SER A 119 7.20 -13.94 3.22
C SER A 119 6.31 -12.98 4.05
N GLU A 120 6.91 -12.11 4.85
CA GLU A 120 6.20 -11.07 5.59
C GLU A 120 5.57 -10.04 4.64
N ILE A 121 6.33 -9.54 3.66
CA ILE A 121 5.78 -8.63 2.63
C ILE A 121 4.60 -9.29 1.91
N GLN A 122 4.74 -10.55 1.51
CA GLN A 122 3.68 -11.29 0.84
C GLN A 122 2.43 -11.39 1.70
N LEU A 123 2.59 -11.77 2.97
CA LEU A 123 1.48 -11.87 3.91
C LEU A 123 0.72 -10.54 4.05
N LEU A 124 1.45 -9.43 4.21
CA LEU A 124 0.86 -8.10 4.32
C LEU A 124 0.10 -7.71 3.05
N LEU A 125 0.70 -7.93 1.87
CA LEU A 125 0.06 -7.63 0.58
C LEU A 125 -1.20 -8.49 0.35
N ASP A 126 -1.16 -9.77 0.70
CA ASP A 126 -2.31 -10.68 0.56
C ASP A 126 -3.43 -10.29 1.51
N THR A 127 -3.12 -10.02 2.78
CA THR A 127 -4.10 -9.58 3.78
C THR A 127 -4.78 -8.27 3.37
N ASN A 128 -4.01 -7.28 2.91
CA ASN A 128 -4.58 -6.02 2.45
C ASN A 128 -5.45 -6.20 1.21
N ARG A 129 -5.04 -7.06 0.28
CA ARG A 129 -5.81 -7.38 -0.92
C ARG A 129 -7.15 -8.03 -0.58
N GLU A 130 -7.18 -8.98 0.36
CA GLU A 130 -8.40 -9.63 0.82
C GLU A 130 -9.36 -8.62 1.45
N SER A 131 -8.88 -7.81 2.39
CA SER A 131 -9.66 -6.74 3.03
C SER A 131 -10.22 -5.74 1.99
N TRP A 132 -9.42 -5.35 1.01
CA TRP A 132 -9.86 -4.45 -0.06
C TRP A 132 -10.95 -5.09 -0.93
N LEU A 133 -10.83 -6.38 -1.26
CA LEU A 133 -11.83 -7.09 -2.04
C LEU A 133 -13.16 -7.21 -1.29
N GLU A 134 -13.13 -7.47 0.01
CA GLU A 134 -14.31 -7.51 0.87
C GLU A 134 -15.00 -6.15 0.93
N GLU A 135 -14.24 -5.06 1.13
CA GLU A 135 -14.76 -3.70 1.12
C GLU A 135 -15.44 -3.36 -0.22
N MET A 136 -14.80 -3.73 -1.35
CA MET A 136 -15.36 -3.48 -2.67
C MET A 136 -16.63 -4.30 -2.93
N ALA A 137 -16.68 -5.54 -2.47
CA ALA A 137 -17.87 -6.39 -2.57
C ALA A 137 -19.03 -5.79 -1.76
N ASP A 138 -18.76 -5.31 -0.56
CA ASP A 138 -19.75 -4.67 0.31
C ASP A 138 -20.26 -3.34 -0.29
N ARG A 139 -19.38 -2.51 -0.83
CA ARG A 139 -19.76 -1.29 -1.57
C ARG A 139 -20.65 -1.60 -2.76
N ARG A 140 -20.37 -2.70 -3.49
CA ARG A 140 -21.19 -3.14 -4.63
C ARG A 140 -22.58 -3.53 -4.16
N ARG A 141 -22.70 -4.37 -3.12
CA ARG A 141 -23.99 -4.78 -2.55
C ARG A 141 -24.84 -3.57 -2.14
N ARG A 142 -24.28 -2.63 -1.36
CA ARG A 142 -24.98 -1.40 -0.94
C ARG A 142 -25.46 -0.56 -2.12
N ARG A 143 -24.68 -0.51 -3.19
CA ARG A 143 -25.07 0.20 -4.40
C ARG A 143 -26.22 -0.48 -5.13
N GLU A 144 -26.17 -1.80 -5.28
CA GLU A 144 -27.22 -2.59 -5.91
C GLU A 144 -28.54 -2.49 -5.12
N GLU A 145 -28.50 -2.55 -3.80
CA GLU A 145 -29.64 -2.35 -2.89
C GLU A 145 -30.24 -0.94 -3.06
N TRP A 146 -29.41 0.08 -3.11
CA TRP A 146 -29.84 1.45 -3.32
C TRP A 146 -30.49 1.65 -4.70
N GLU A 147 -29.89 1.10 -5.76
CA GLU A 147 -30.43 1.17 -7.13
C GLU A 147 -31.79 0.46 -7.21
N GLU A 148 -31.95 -0.68 -6.55
CA GLU A 148 -33.22 -1.43 -6.46
C GLU A 148 -34.27 -0.64 -5.72
N GLU A 149 -33.94 -0.04 -4.58
CA GLU A 149 -34.86 0.79 -3.80
C GLU A 149 -35.32 2.01 -4.62
N MET A 150 -34.38 2.67 -5.30
CA MET A 150 -34.72 3.82 -6.16
C MET A 150 -35.60 3.43 -7.34
N ARG A 151 -35.43 2.23 -7.90
CA ARG A 151 -36.31 1.69 -8.94
C ARG A 151 -37.72 1.50 -8.42
N LYS A 152 -37.88 0.85 -7.26
CA LYS A 152 -39.21 0.64 -6.62
C LYS A 152 -39.90 1.96 -6.31
N ARG A 153 -39.19 2.95 -5.82
CA ARG A 153 -39.73 4.29 -5.55
C ARG A 153 -40.24 4.98 -6.82
N LYS A 154 -39.50 4.88 -7.93
CA LYS A 154 -39.91 5.44 -9.24
C LYS A 154 -41.17 4.75 -9.78
N GLU A 155 -41.25 3.44 -9.68
CA GLU A 155 -42.42 2.67 -10.12
C GLU A 155 -43.67 3.03 -9.31
N MET A 156 -43.52 3.14 -7.97
CA MET A 156 -44.60 3.58 -7.08
C MET A 156 -45.06 5.01 -7.41
N ALA A 157 -44.15 5.93 -7.62
CA ALA A 157 -44.48 7.32 -7.98
C ALA A 157 -45.22 7.38 -9.34
N SER A 158 -44.78 6.59 -10.31
CA SER A 158 -45.45 6.49 -11.63
C SER A 158 -46.87 5.94 -11.51
N THR A 159 -47.09 4.92 -10.67
CA THR A 159 -48.41 4.32 -10.43
C THR A 159 -49.37 5.33 -9.79
N ILE A 160 -48.90 6.10 -8.77
CA ILE A 160 -49.69 7.14 -8.14
C ILE A 160 -50.09 8.25 -9.13
N LEU A 161 -49.15 8.71 -9.95
CA LEU A 161 -49.43 9.76 -10.96
C LEU A 161 -50.43 9.28 -12.02
N ASN A 162 -50.34 8.02 -12.44
CA ASN A 162 -51.29 7.46 -13.40
C ASN A 162 -52.67 7.28 -12.79
N GLY A 163 -52.78 6.84 -11.51
CA GLY A 163 -54.05 6.75 -10.79
C GLY A 163 -54.75 8.11 -10.64
N GLN A 164 -54.01 9.16 -10.32
CA GLN A 164 -54.54 10.53 -10.22
C GLN A 164 -55.06 11.07 -11.57
N LYS A 165 -54.35 10.76 -12.68
CA LYS A 165 -54.80 11.13 -14.03
C LYS A 165 -56.12 10.48 -14.43
N ILE A 166 -56.39 9.27 -13.98
CA ILE A 166 -57.62 8.53 -14.26
C ILE A 166 -58.79 9.17 -13.46
N MET A 167 -58.58 9.49 -12.17
CA MET A 167 -59.58 10.11 -11.33
C MET A 167 -59.96 11.55 -11.76
N ASN A 168 -59.05 12.27 -12.35
CA ASN A 168 -59.30 13.66 -12.83
C ASN A 168 -59.99 13.68 -14.24
N ARG A 169 -60.21 12.53 -14.88
CA ARG A 169 -60.92 12.41 -16.19
C ARG A 169 -62.33 11.85 -16.08
N ALA A 170 -62.74 11.41 -14.92
CA ALA A 170 -64.09 10.96 -14.59
C ALA A 170 -64.91 12.06 -13.96
#